data_038b248493a9b8cf701477f687176c37
#
_entry.id   038b248493a9b8cf701477f687176c37
#
_cell.length_a   1.000
_cell.length_b   1.000
_cell.length_c   1.000
_cell.angle_alpha   90.00
_cell.angle_beta   90.00
_cell.angle_gamma   90.00
#
_symmetry.space_group_name_H-M   'P 1'
#
loop_
_entity.id
_entity.type
_entity.pdbx_description
1 polymer ?
#
loop_
_entity_poly.entity_id
_entity_poly.type
_entity_poly.pdbx_seq_one_letter_code
_entity_poly.pdbx_strand_id
1 'polypeptide(L)'
;MAQDLINKHWVAEISRVSAVYGTGHILSGEMDKDRDNGEIVAVGDYKAGEYYTVSDFAGTFEAKVIEIVNHPGRTMVRFELTKDCEGYFVHNPETMPNDFLKVYQDIANFYNAEGDRARMYPMYKHDVFTVSVDAFGGEAPEVGATVSYADGAYTAA
;
A
#
# COMPACT_ATOMS: atom_id res chain seq x y z
N MET A 1 5.14 -13.26 15.99
CA MET A 1 3.94 -12.42 15.99
C MET A 1 2.77 -13.17 15.41
N ALA A 2 1.62 -13.08 16.03
CA ALA A 2 0.41 -13.69 15.50
C ALA A 2 -0.21 -12.73 14.46
N GLN A 3 -0.41 -13.22 13.23
CA GLN A 3 -1.17 -12.49 12.25
C GLN A 3 -2.66 -12.62 12.52
N ASP A 4 -3.38 -11.53 12.34
CA ASP A 4 -4.83 -11.56 12.37
C ASP A 4 -5.34 -12.06 11.01
N LEU A 5 -5.69 -13.33 10.96
CA LEU A 5 -6.14 -13.97 9.73
C LEU A 5 -7.65 -13.88 9.51
N ILE A 6 -8.35 -13.23 10.42
CA ILE A 6 -9.83 -13.09 10.36
C ILE A 6 -10.21 -11.84 9.57
N ASN A 7 -9.45 -10.77 9.70
CA ASN A 7 -9.74 -9.50 9.05
C ASN A 7 -9.15 -9.45 7.65
N LYS A 8 -9.89 -8.88 6.73
CA LYS A 8 -9.37 -8.61 5.39
C LYS A 8 -8.40 -7.44 5.42
N HIS A 9 -7.26 -7.65 4.79
CA HIS A 9 -6.24 -6.62 4.61
C HIS A 9 -6.21 -6.15 3.15
N TRP A 10 -5.61 -4.98 2.92
CA TRP A 10 -5.48 -4.45 1.58
C TRP A 10 -4.47 -5.27 0.78
N VAL A 11 -4.75 -5.39 -0.50
CA VAL A 11 -3.82 -6.00 -1.47
C VAL A 11 -3.34 -4.91 -2.41
N ALA A 12 -2.04 -4.84 -2.61
CA ALA A 12 -1.42 -3.96 -3.58
C ALA A 12 -0.58 -4.78 -4.55
N GLU A 13 -0.54 -4.37 -5.80
CA GLU A 13 0.20 -5.07 -6.85
C GLU A 13 1.45 -4.30 -7.22
N ILE A 14 2.61 -4.85 -6.90
CA ILE A 14 3.89 -4.23 -7.26
C ILE A 14 4.19 -4.38 -8.76
N SER A 15 3.76 -5.48 -9.37
CA SER A 15 3.94 -5.70 -10.80
C SER A 15 3.17 -4.71 -11.68
N ARG A 16 2.25 -3.98 -11.06
CA ARG A 16 1.44 -2.94 -11.71
C ARG A 16 1.81 -1.54 -11.27
N VAL A 17 2.88 -1.40 -10.53
CA VAL A 17 3.46 -0.10 -10.22
C VAL A 17 4.28 0.35 -11.41
N SER A 18 3.96 1.54 -11.92
CA SER A 18 4.74 2.20 -12.97
C SER A 18 5.32 3.48 -12.38
N ALA A 19 6.62 3.48 -12.15
CA ALA A 19 7.29 4.59 -11.54
C ALA A 19 8.08 5.42 -12.56
N VAL A 20 7.89 6.73 -12.55
CA VAL A 20 8.54 7.65 -13.48
C VAL A 20 10.06 7.64 -13.30
N TYR A 21 10.53 7.57 -12.06
CA TYR A 21 11.96 7.58 -11.74
C TYR A 21 12.53 6.20 -11.46
N GLY A 22 11.76 5.14 -11.74
CA GLY A 22 12.17 3.76 -11.47
C GLY A 22 12.12 3.41 -9.99
N THR A 23 12.72 2.28 -9.64
CA THR A 23 12.66 1.72 -8.28
C THR A 23 13.96 1.89 -7.48
N GLY A 24 14.86 2.75 -7.93
CA GLY A 24 16.18 2.93 -7.32
C GLY A 24 16.17 3.57 -5.93
N HIS A 25 15.06 4.14 -5.49
CA HIS A 25 14.93 4.85 -4.23
C HIS A 25 14.03 4.14 -3.21
N ILE A 26 13.94 2.81 -3.31
CA ILE A 26 13.18 2.01 -2.34
C ILE A 26 13.88 2.07 -0.99
N LEU A 27 13.12 2.41 0.05
CA LEU A 27 13.60 2.45 1.42
C LEU A 27 13.10 1.22 2.20
N SER A 28 13.85 0.84 3.23
CA SER A 28 13.42 -0.17 4.20
C SER A 28 12.98 0.53 5.47
N GLY A 29 11.77 0.28 5.91
CA GLY A 29 11.21 0.88 7.13
C GLY A 29 10.75 -0.16 8.12
N GLU A 30 10.94 0.10 9.41
CA GLU A 30 10.36 -0.71 10.46
C GLU A 30 8.97 -0.21 10.80
N MET A 31 7.98 -1.08 10.71
CA MET A 31 6.59 -0.71 10.96
C MET A 31 6.36 -0.33 12.42
N ASP A 32 5.78 0.83 12.62
CA ASP A 32 5.43 1.37 13.95
C ASP A 32 4.18 0.72 14.53
N LYS A 33 3.33 0.16 13.68
CA LYS A 33 2.11 -0.59 14.00
C LYS A 33 1.79 -1.53 12.84
N ASP A 34 0.74 -2.34 12.99
CA ASP A 34 0.29 -3.20 11.90
C ASP A 34 -0.19 -2.34 10.73
N ARG A 35 0.35 -2.61 9.53
CA ARG A 35 0.04 -1.84 8.34
C ARG A 35 -0.17 -2.76 7.15
N ASP A 36 -1.18 -2.45 6.36
CA ASP A 36 -1.48 -3.19 5.13
C ASP A 36 -0.58 -2.71 3.99
N ASN A 37 -0.33 -3.59 3.01
CA ASN A 37 0.23 -3.17 1.74
C ASN A 37 -0.70 -2.14 1.08
N GLY A 38 -0.11 -1.08 0.55
CA GLY A 38 -0.86 0.01 -0.06
C GLY A 38 -1.09 1.20 0.86
N GLU A 39 -0.79 1.10 2.15
CA GLU A 39 -0.84 2.26 3.04
C GLU A 39 0.24 3.25 2.71
N ILE A 40 -0.05 4.53 2.93
CA ILE A 40 0.91 5.62 2.78
C ILE A 40 1.45 5.99 4.17
N VAL A 41 2.77 6.06 4.28
CA VAL A 41 3.43 6.35 5.55
C VAL A 41 4.38 7.53 5.42
N ALA A 42 4.66 8.18 6.54
CA ALA A 42 5.72 9.17 6.65
C ALA A 42 7.00 8.49 7.11
N VAL A 43 8.13 8.87 6.54
CA VAL A 43 9.44 8.34 6.87
C VAL A 43 10.18 9.33 7.76
N GLY A 44 10.71 8.84 8.86
CA GLY A 44 11.48 9.63 9.82
C GLY A 44 12.98 9.38 9.74
N ASP A 45 13.61 9.18 10.90
CA ASP A 45 15.05 9.06 11.02
C ASP A 45 15.59 7.71 10.55
N TYR A 46 16.82 7.74 10.01
CA TYR A 46 17.55 6.54 9.64
C TYR A 46 18.25 5.96 10.88
N LYS A 47 17.98 4.69 11.18
CA LYS A 47 18.45 4.00 12.36
C LYS A 47 19.50 2.93 12.05
N ALA A 48 20.63 3.00 12.73
CA ALA A 48 21.66 1.95 12.77
C ALA A 48 22.18 1.47 11.39
N GLY A 49 22.00 2.27 10.34
CA GLY A 49 22.41 1.87 8.99
C GLY A 49 21.54 0.79 8.36
N GLU A 50 20.38 0.49 8.91
CA GLU A 50 19.56 -0.64 8.47
C GLU A 50 18.16 -0.27 8.03
N TYR A 51 17.49 0.69 8.70
CA TYR A 51 16.09 1.00 8.42
C TYR A 51 15.74 2.44 8.77
N TYR A 52 14.61 2.90 8.26
CA TYR A 52 14.00 4.18 8.61
C TYR A 52 12.86 3.99 9.58
N THR A 53 12.62 4.96 10.46
CA THR A 53 11.43 4.98 11.29
C THR A 53 10.23 5.40 10.47
N VAL A 54 9.06 4.91 10.82
CA VAL A 54 7.80 5.12 10.10
C VAL A 54 6.77 5.70 11.03
N SER A 55 5.94 6.58 10.53
CA SER A 55 4.82 7.18 11.25
C SER A 55 3.63 7.39 10.32
N ASP A 56 2.48 7.79 10.88
CA ASP A 56 1.30 8.08 10.09
C ASP A 56 1.56 9.26 9.13
N PHE A 57 1.11 9.12 7.91
CA PHE A 57 1.18 10.18 6.91
C PHE A 57 0.06 11.18 7.13
N ALA A 58 0.43 12.46 7.27
CA ALA A 58 -0.51 13.56 7.44
C ALA A 58 -0.41 14.62 6.35
N GLY A 59 0.36 14.36 5.31
CA GLY A 59 0.55 15.29 4.20
C GLY A 59 -0.57 15.22 3.15
N THR A 60 -0.33 15.85 2.02
CA THR A 60 -1.28 15.89 0.90
C THR A 60 -1.01 14.74 -0.07
N PHE A 61 -2.06 14.03 -0.43
CA PHE A 61 -2.05 13.02 -1.48
C PHE A 61 -3.17 13.31 -2.47
N GLU A 62 -2.85 13.31 -3.75
CA GLU A 62 -3.84 13.48 -4.81
C GLU A 62 -3.51 12.59 -6.00
N ALA A 63 -4.49 11.83 -6.41
CA ALA A 63 -4.38 10.94 -7.56
C ALA A 63 -5.71 10.89 -8.31
N LYS A 64 -5.71 10.22 -9.46
CA LYS A 64 -6.90 10.05 -10.29
C LYS A 64 -7.03 8.57 -10.65
N VAL A 65 -8.22 8.02 -10.51
CA VAL A 65 -8.52 6.66 -10.91
C VAL A 65 -8.42 6.55 -12.44
N ILE A 66 -7.57 5.65 -12.93
CA ILE A 66 -7.39 5.45 -14.37
C ILE A 66 -8.00 4.13 -14.87
N GLU A 67 -8.11 3.14 -13.99
CA GLU A 67 -8.62 1.82 -14.38
C GLU A 67 -9.17 1.07 -13.16
N ILE A 68 -10.23 0.30 -13.38
CA ILE A 68 -10.73 -0.68 -12.42
C ILE A 68 -10.48 -2.07 -13.01
N VAL A 69 -9.75 -2.91 -12.28
CA VAL A 69 -9.37 -4.24 -12.72
C VAL A 69 -10.11 -5.27 -11.88
N ASN A 70 -10.88 -6.14 -12.53
CA ASN A 70 -11.59 -7.22 -11.86
C ASN A 70 -10.80 -8.51 -11.97
N HIS A 71 -10.35 -9.01 -10.82
CA HIS A 71 -9.75 -10.34 -10.71
C HIS A 71 -10.77 -11.30 -10.05
N PRO A 72 -10.63 -12.62 -10.25
CA PRO A 72 -11.44 -13.57 -9.52
C PRO A 72 -11.30 -13.38 -8.00
N GLY A 73 -12.41 -13.05 -7.34
CA GLY A 73 -12.47 -12.85 -5.89
C GLY A 73 -12.00 -11.49 -5.38
N ARG A 74 -11.62 -10.57 -6.27
CA ARG A 74 -11.08 -9.28 -5.85
C ARG A 74 -11.16 -8.25 -6.98
N THR A 75 -11.52 -7.02 -6.62
CA THR A 75 -11.47 -5.87 -7.53
C THR A 75 -10.31 -4.97 -7.12
N MET A 76 -9.54 -4.52 -8.09
CA MET A 76 -8.39 -3.65 -7.88
C MET A 76 -8.62 -2.30 -8.52
N VAL A 77 -8.14 -1.25 -7.88
CA VAL A 77 -8.21 0.13 -8.36
C VAL A 77 -6.82 0.60 -8.72
N ARG A 78 -6.63 1.01 -9.95
CA ARG A 78 -5.38 1.60 -10.43
C ARG A 78 -5.53 3.10 -10.48
N PHE A 79 -4.60 3.82 -9.87
CA PHE A 79 -4.60 5.27 -9.87
C PHE A 79 -3.23 5.84 -10.22
N GLU A 80 -3.25 7.02 -10.83
CA GLU A 80 -2.06 7.78 -11.19
C GLU A 80 -1.99 9.04 -10.35
N LEU A 81 -0.83 9.32 -9.75
CA LEU A 81 -0.63 10.52 -8.96
C LEU A 81 -0.66 11.77 -9.84
N THR A 82 -1.39 12.77 -9.39
CA THR A 82 -1.48 14.08 -10.06
C THR A 82 -0.51 15.10 -9.45
N LYS A 83 0.07 14.79 -8.29
CA LYS A 83 1.06 15.60 -7.58
C LYS A 83 2.11 14.71 -6.95
N ASP A 84 3.32 15.27 -6.75
CA ASP A 84 4.32 14.62 -5.91
C ASP A 84 3.76 14.49 -4.50
N CYS A 85 4.07 13.36 -3.86
CA CYS A 85 3.65 13.06 -2.50
C CYS A 85 4.90 12.86 -1.64
N GLU A 86 4.93 13.45 -0.45
CA GLU A 86 6.03 13.26 0.50
C GLU A 86 5.96 11.92 1.23
N GLY A 87 4.81 11.27 1.19
CA GLY A 87 4.63 9.95 1.76
C GLY A 87 5.25 8.84 0.92
N TYR A 88 5.32 7.66 1.51
CA TYR A 88 5.86 6.46 0.87
C TYR A 88 4.79 5.38 0.85
N PHE A 89 4.70 4.68 -0.28
CA PHE A 89 3.78 3.56 -0.48
C PHE A 89 4.40 2.29 0.07
N VAL A 90 3.72 1.64 1.01
CA VAL A 90 4.20 0.39 1.63
C VAL A 90 3.82 -0.80 0.76
N HIS A 91 4.80 -1.59 0.39
CA HIS A 91 4.56 -2.87 -0.26
C HIS A 91 5.66 -3.86 0.08
N ASN A 92 5.27 -4.98 0.63
CA ASN A 92 6.16 -6.10 0.90
C ASN A 92 5.59 -7.36 0.24
N PRO A 93 6.42 -8.26 -0.29
CA PRO A 93 5.92 -9.52 -0.83
C PRO A 93 5.09 -10.27 0.21
N GLU A 94 3.94 -10.78 -0.21
CA GLU A 94 3.03 -11.52 0.66
C GLU A 94 3.64 -12.87 1.01
N THR A 95 4.19 -12.97 2.21
CA THR A 95 4.75 -14.22 2.75
C THR A 95 3.86 -14.72 3.88
N MET A 96 3.31 -15.91 3.72
CA MET A 96 2.40 -16.49 4.69
C MET A 96 3.11 -17.54 5.54
N PRO A 97 2.77 -17.65 6.83
CA PRO A 97 3.52 -18.52 7.75
C PRO A 97 3.31 -20.02 7.50
N ASN A 98 2.28 -20.43 6.78
CA ASN A 98 2.00 -21.84 6.53
C ASN A 98 1.24 -22.02 5.21
N ASP A 99 1.91 -22.59 4.21
CA ASP A 99 1.34 -22.81 2.87
C ASP A 99 0.35 -23.97 2.80
N PHE A 100 0.27 -24.81 3.83
CA PHE A 100 -0.61 -25.97 3.83
C PHE A 100 -2.05 -25.63 4.23
N LEU A 101 -2.27 -24.51 4.92
CA LEU A 101 -3.59 -24.06 5.30
C LEU A 101 -4.13 -23.07 4.29
N LYS A 102 -5.35 -23.30 3.83
CA LYS A 102 -5.98 -22.45 2.80
C LYS A 102 -6.09 -20.99 3.22
N VAL A 103 -6.31 -20.70 4.49
CA VAL A 103 -6.39 -19.35 5.04
C VAL A 103 -5.06 -18.60 4.85
N TYR A 104 -3.93 -19.30 4.88
CA TYR A 104 -2.61 -18.70 4.67
C TYR A 104 -2.24 -18.55 3.19
N GLN A 105 -3.03 -19.11 2.29
CA GLN A 105 -2.81 -18.99 0.85
C GLN A 105 -3.50 -17.76 0.25
N ASP A 106 -4.43 -17.14 0.99
CA ASP A 106 -5.11 -15.94 0.53
C ASP A 106 -4.29 -14.72 0.90
N ILE A 107 -3.77 -14.02 -0.13
CA ILE A 107 -2.95 -12.83 0.06
C ILE A 107 -3.71 -11.67 0.73
N ALA A 108 -5.03 -11.69 0.75
CA ALA A 108 -5.83 -10.71 1.48
C ALA A 108 -5.73 -10.88 3.01
N ASN A 109 -5.13 -11.96 3.49
CA ASN A 109 -4.86 -12.16 4.91
C ASN A 109 -3.48 -11.67 5.35
N PHE A 110 -2.65 -11.24 4.39
CA PHE A 110 -1.30 -10.74 4.68
C PHE A 110 -1.35 -9.29 5.16
N TYR A 111 -0.54 -8.98 6.16
CA TYR A 111 -0.26 -7.60 6.58
C TYR A 111 1.17 -7.50 7.12
N ASN A 112 1.66 -6.26 7.20
CA ASN A 112 2.97 -5.96 7.78
C ASN A 112 2.78 -5.68 9.27
N ALA A 113 3.22 -6.61 10.12
CA ALA A 113 3.05 -6.48 11.55
C ALA A 113 3.99 -5.44 12.16
N GLU A 114 3.62 -4.91 13.32
CA GLU A 114 4.48 -4.01 14.09
C GLU A 114 5.87 -4.64 14.31
N GLY A 115 6.91 -3.88 14.03
CA GLY A 115 8.29 -4.33 14.12
C GLY A 115 8.83 -5.05 12.88
N ASP A 116 7.98 -5.40 11.93
CA ASP A 116 8.42 -5.97 10.66
C ASP A 116 9.03 -4.89 9.78
N ARG A 117 10.00 -5.28 8.97
CA ARG A 117 10.58 -4.38 7.98
C ARG A 117 9.87 -4.55 6.65
N ALA A 118 9.45 -3.46 6.07
CA ALA A 118 8.76 -3.44 4.80
C ALA A 118 9.45 -2.49 3.82
N ARG A 119 9.26 -2.76 2.55
CA ARG A 119 9.72 -1.87 1.48
C ARG A 119 8.77 -0.70 1.33
N MET A 120 9.35 0.47 1.12
CA MET A 120 8.60 1.71 0.94
C MET A 120 9.04 2.37 -0.35
N TYR A 121 8.07 2.71 -1.19
CA TYR A 121 8.30 3.28 -2.52
C TYR A 121 7.99 4.78 -2.49
N PRO A 122 8.91 5.64 -2.95
CA PRO A 122 8.60 7.05 -3.09
C PRO A 122 7.52 7.26 -4.14
N MET A 123 6.75 8.33 -4.00
CA MET A 123 5.59 8.62 -4.83
C MET A 123 5.77 9.96 -5.52
N TYR A 124 5.83 9.95 -6.84
CA TYR A 124 5.99 11.16 -7.66
C TYR A 124 4.80 11.34 -8.60
N LYS A 125 4.62 12.55 -9.09
CA LYS A 125 3.62 12.84 -10.12
C LYS A 125 3.79 11.89 -11.32
N HIS A 126 2.69 11.35 -11.80
CA HIS A 126 2.58 10.35 -12.88
C HIS A 126 2.93 8.92 -12.49
N ASP A 127 3.34 8.66 -11.27
CA ASP A 127 3.48 7.28 -10.80
C ASP A 127 2.11 6.60 -10.72
N VAL A 128 2.08 5.32 -11.05
CA VAL A 128 0.85 4.51 -11.05
C VAL A 128 0.96 3.42 -10.01
N PHE A 129 -0.05 3.33 -9.17
CA PHE A 129 -0.16 2.31 -8.13
C PHE A 129 -1.50 1.59 -8.21
N THR A 130 -1.55 0.38 -7.71
CA THR A 130 -2.77 -0.43 -7.69
C THR A 130 -3.03 -0.97 -6.28
N VAL A 131 -4.24 -0.75 -5.79
CA VAL A 131 -4.67 -1.27 -4.48
C VAL A 131 -6.05 -1.94 -4.62
N SER A 132 -6.39 -2.81 -3.67
CA SER A 132 -7.71 -3.43 -3.66
C SER A 132 -8.80 -2.44 -3.25
N VAL A 133 -10.05 -2.74 -3.61
CA VAL A 133 -11.21 -1.90 -3.22
C VAL A 133 -11.40 -1.82 -1.71
N ASP A 134 -10.83 -2.76 -0.95
CA ASP A 134 -10.89 -2.72 0.51
C ASP A 134 -10.23 -1.46 1.07
N ALA A 135 -9.24 -0.91 0.37
CA ALA A 135 -8.61 0.36 0.72
C ALA A 135 -9.55 1.57 0.56
N PHE A 136 -10.60 1.43 -0.23
CA PHE A 136 -11.65 2.44 -0.45
C PHE A 136 -12.94 2.13 0.32
N GLY A 137 -12.86 1.33 1.37
CA GLY A 137 -14.04 0.96 2.16
C GLY A 137 -14.92 -0.12 1.52
N GLY A 138 -14.40 -0.84 0.52
CA GLY A 138 -15.10 -1.96 -0.12
C GLY A 138 -15.91 -1.59 -1.36
N GLU A 139 -15.99 -0.32 -1.71
CA GLU A 139 -16.71 0.16 -2.91
C GLU A 139 -15.73 0.68 -3.95
N ALA A 140 -15.85 0.20 -5.19
CA ALA A 140 -15.02 0.64 -6.28
C ALA A 140 -15.40 2.07 -6.69
N PRO A 141 -14.42 3.00 -6.77
CA PRO A 141 -14.69 4.34 -7.30
C PRO A 141 -14.90 4.29 -8.82
N GLU A 142 -15.40 5.38 -9.36
CA GLU A 142 -15.52 5.54 -10.81
C GLU A 142 -14.19 5.94 -11.43
N VAL A 143 -13.95 5.52 -12.67
CA VAL A 143 -12.80 5.96 -13.46
C VAL A 143 -12.87 7.47 -13.65
N GLY A 144 -11.77 8.15 -13.37
CA GLY A 144 -11.70 9.62 -13.44
C GLY A 144 -11.95 10.31 -12.10
N ALA A 145 -12.36 9.57 -11.05
CA ALA A 145 -12.54 10.14 -9.73
C ALA A 145 -11.21 10.59 -9.13
N THR A 146 -11.25 11.67 -8.36
CA THR A 146 -10.08 12.14 -7.61
C THR A 146 -9.92 11.33 -6.34
N VAL A 147 -8.71 10.80 -6.14
CA VAL A 147 -8.36 9.99 -4.97
C VAL A 147 -7.60 10.85 -3.97
N SER A 148 -8.00 10.77 -2.72
CA SER A 148 -7.28 11.36 -1.59
C SER A 148 -7.00 10.31 -0.52
N TYR A 149 -6.08 10.63 0.39
CA TYR A 149 -5.71 9.75 1.48
C TYR A 149 -5.72 10.54 2.79
N ALA A 150 -6.48 10.06 3.75
CA ALA A 150 -6.57 10.68 5.08
C ALA A 150 -6.96 9.63 6.11
N ASP A 151 -6.46 9.80 7.33
CA ASP A 151 -6.79 8.93 8.46
C ASP A 151 -6.57 7.42 8.17
N GLY A 152 -5.54 7.12 7.39
CA GLY A 152 -5.19 5.74 7.06
C GLY A 152 -6.09 5.08 6.03
N ALA A 153 -6.85 5.82 5.24
CA ALA A 153 -7.73 5.26 4.22
C ALA A 153 -7.75 6.10 2.94
N TYR A 154 -7.98 5.44 1.82
CA TYR A 154 -8.23 6.11 0.54
C TYR A 154 -9.70 6.49 0.41
N THR A 155 -9.95 7.64 -0.16
CA THR A 155 -11.30 8.09 -0.52
C THR A 155 -11.29 8.62 -1.94
N ALA A 156 -12.41 8.48 -2.65
CA ALA A 156 -12.55 8.96 -4.02
C ALA A 156 -13.85 9.74 -4.19
N ALA A 157 -13.78 10.81 -4.96
CA ALA A 157 -14.93 11.66 -5.22
C ALA A 157 -14.98 12.15 -6.68
#